data_083650aed26d854c7c12b33891c15a2c
#
_entry.id   083650aed26d854c7c12b33891c15a2c
#
_cell.length_a   1.000
_cell.length_b   1.000
_cell.length_c   1.000
_cell.angle_alpha   90.00
_cell.angle_beta   90.00
_cell.angle_gamma   90.00
#
_symmetry.space_group_name_H-M   'P 1'
#
loop_
_entity.id
_entity.type
_entity.pdbx_description
1 polymer ?
#
loop_
_entity_poly.entity_id
_entity_poly.type
_entity_poly.pdbx_seq_one_letter_code
_entity_poly.pdbx_strand_id
1 'polypeptide(L)'
;MASRILIESEFSVERRVFARKSTGTPAQPDFLIVHFLESRIPDLPSGASLLANPNQFVQFAPSRGQSELLLVRLAPALLIETASRLRMYRGGLNLLFREPLKPLTEDAKLRAALEAVASEIESGEAGWREVVRASINQLTVYLLRAHINARRSDEIELSRVGIVDRRLRRAIEFMSDNCGRELSLAEIAGSAYLSEFHFARLFKKITGATPHAYLASMRIERARRLLAESDMPIADVGAEVGYTSQSHFTKIFREANGMTPKAFRDAALEQRRGR
;
A
#
# COMPACT_ATOMS: atom_id res chain seq x y z
N MET A 1 23.96 -0.34 2.05
CA MET A 1 23.25 0.11 0.82
C MET A 1 22.05 0.89 1.27
N ALA A 2 21.86 2.11 0.77
CA ALA A 2 20.70 2.94 1.10
C ALA A 2 19.45 2.31 0.46
N SER A 3 18.36 2.22 1.22
CA SER A 3 17.07 1.78 0.67
C SER A 3 16.60 2.79 -0.37
N ARG A 4 16.45 2.39 -1.63
CA ARG A 4 15.84 3.26 -2.64
C ARG A 4 14.32 3.13 -2.55
N ILE A 5 13.64 4.25 -2.51
CA ILE A 5 12.18 4.33 -2.30
C ILE A 5 11.56 5.22 -3.37
N LEU A 6 10.50 4.74 -4.02
CA LEU A 6 9.58 5.58 -4.80
C LEU A 6 8.24 5.63 -4.08
N ILE A 7 7.74 6.83 -3.85
CA ILE A 7 6.46 7.05 -3.16
C ILE A 7 5.59 7.94 -4.04
N GLU A 8 4.42 7.42 -4.38
CA GLU A 8 3.35 8.10 -5.09
C GLU A 8 2.07 8.09 -4.25
N SER A 9 1.03 8.81 -4.67
CA SER A 9 -0.25 8.86 -3.93
C SER A 9 -0.96 7.51 -3.86
N GLU A 10 -0.76 6.66 -4.85
CA GLU A 10 -1.52 5.42 -5.05
C GLU A 10 -0.68 4.17 -4.81
N PHE A 11 0.62 4.29 -4.81
CA PHE A 11 1.54 3.17 -4.55
C PHE A 11 2.87 3.63 -3.97
N SER A 12 3.58 2.69 -3.36
CA SER A 12 4.99 2.89 -3.05
C SER A 12 5.78 1.62 -3.32
N VAL A 13 7.03 1.81 -3.73
CA VAL A 13 7.97 0.73 -3.98
C VAL A 13 9.24 0.99 -3.18
N GLU A 14 9.66 0.01 -2.42
CA GLU A 14 10.82 0.09 -1.56
C GLU A 14 11.68 -1.17 -1.69
N ARG A 15 12.96 -0.99 -2.01
CA ARG A 15 13.96 -2.06 -1.92
C ARG A 15 14.62 -1.99 -0.55
N ARG A 16 14.52 -3.05 0.23
CA ARG A 16 14.95 -3.10 1.62
C ARG A 16 15.81 -4.33 1.92
N VAL A 17 16.90 -4.11 2.62
CA VAL A 17 17.71 -5.19 3.17
C VAL A 17 17.19 -5.52 4.58
N PHE A 18 16.87 -6.79 4.80
CA PHE A 18 16.42 -7.30 6.10
C PHE A 18 17.58 -7.94 6.84
N ALA A 19 17.76 -7.50 8.08
CA ALA A 19 18.78 -8.04 8.96
C ALA A 19 18.39 -9.44 9.49
N ARG A 20 19.38 -10.18 9.97
CA ARG A 20 19.29 -11.57 10.44
C ARG A 20 18.18 -11.88 11.46
N LYS A 21 17.60 -10.89 12.13
CA LYS A 21 16.55 -11.06 13.15
C LYS A 21 15.17 -10.58 12.75
N SER A 22 15.01 -10.09 11.53
CA SER A 22 13.70 -9.62 11.07
C SER A 22 12.79 -10.78 10.74
N THR A 23 11.56 -10.73 11.24
CA THR A 23 10.57 -11.82 11.14
C THR A 23 9.32 -11.43 10.35
N GLY A 24 9.32 -10.28 9.68
CA GLY A 24 8.16 -9.86 8.89
C GLY A 24 8.02 -8.36 8.70
N THR A 25 6.89 -7.98 8.15
CA THR A 25 6.48 -6.58 7.98
C THR A 25 5.20 -6.31 8.78
N PRO A 26 5.06 -5.12 9.40
CA PRO A 26 3.87 -4.79 10.15
C PRO A 26 2.62 -4.77 9.24
N ALA A 27 1.46 -4.99 9.85
CA ALA A 27 0.19 -4.81 9.19
C ALA A 27 0.03 -3.35 8.74
N GLN A 28 -0.48 -3.16 7.53
CA GLN A 28 -0.71 -1.86 6.95
C GLN A 28 -2.00 -1.88 6.12
N PRO A 29 -2.64 -0.73 5.92
CA PRO A 29 -3.95 -0.68 5.27
C PRO A 29 -3.91 -0.80 3.74
N ASP A 30 -2.73 -0.88 3.16
CA ASP A 30 -2.54 -1.11 1.73
C ASP A 30 -2.41 -2.61 1.43
N PHE A 31 -2.65 -2.97 0.18
CA PHE A 31 -2.20 -4.26 -0.34
C PHE A 31 -0.67 -4.27 -0.38
N LEU A 32 -0.09 -5.32 0.14
CA LEU A 32 1.36 -5.46 0.17
C LEU A 32 1.81 -6.66 -0.66
N ILE A 33 2.80 -6.42 -1.50
CA ILE A 33 3.57 -7.47 -2.15
C ILE A 33 4.96 -7.46 -1.54
N VAL A 34 5.38 -8.60 -1.01
CA VAL A 34 6.74 -8.83 -0.54
C VAL A 34 7.41 -9.77 -1.52
N HIS A 35 8.33 -9.26 -2.32
CA HIS A 35 9.09 -10.06 -3.28
C HIS A 35 10.53 -10.25 -2.80
N PHE A 36 10.99 -11.49 -2.79
CA PHE A 36 12.30 -11.88 -2.26
C PHE A 36 13.34 -11.85 -3.39
N LEU A 37 14.06 -10.73 -3.55
CA LEU A 37 15.13 -10.59 -4.53
C LEU A 37 16.29 -11.54 -4.19
N GLU A 38 16.78 -11.45 -2.95
CA GLU A 38 17.72 -12.40 -2.36
C GLU A 38 17.18 -12.88 -1.03
N SER A 39 17.05 -14.19 -0.87
CA SER A 39 16.47 -14.76 0.33
C SER A 39 17.41 -15.74 1.03
N ARG A 40 17.53 -15.55 2.35
CA ARG A 40 18.14 -16.50 3.30
C ARG A 40 17.10 -16.96 4.34
N ILE A 41 15.82 -16.87 3.97
CA ILE A 41 14.68 -17.23 4.82
C ILE A 41 14.26 -18.65 4.45
N PRO A 42 14.14 -19.58 5.43
CA PRO A 42 13.62 -20.91 5.17
C PRO A 42 12.24 -20.83 4.49
N ASP A 43 11.97 -21.76 3.57
CA ASP A 43 10.69 -21.90 2.83
C ASP A 43 10.29 -20.72 1.92
N LEU A 44 11.14 -19.70 1.80
CA LEU A 44 10.92 -18.56 0.94
C LEU A 44 12.16 -18.33 0.04
N PRO A 45 12.27 -19.04 -1.08
CA PRO A 45 13.43 -18.91 -1.98
C PRO A 45 13.46 -17.53 -2.65
N SER A 46 14.63 -17.17 -3.18
CA SER A 46 14.76 -15.99 -4.06
C SER A 46 13.82 -16.13 -5.25
N GLY A 47 13.19 -15.03 -5.63
CA GLY A 47 12.15 -14.99 -6.65
C GLY A 47 10.74 -15.34 -6.14
N ALA A 48 10.58 -15.77 -4.89
CA ALA A 48 9.26 -15.96 -4.30
C ALA A 48 8.57 -14.62 -4.00
N SER A 49 7.24 -14.63 -3.96
CA SER A 49 6.44 -13.46 -3.56
C SER A 49 5.38 -13.86 -2.54
N LEU A 50 5.07 -12.95 -1.62
CA LEU A 50 3.93 -13.02 -0.72
C LEU A 50 2.99 -11.87 -1.01
N LEU A 51 1.69 -12.15 -1.11
CA LEU A 51 0.64 -11.15 -1.28
C LEU A 51 -0.11 -11.02 0.05
N ALA A 52 -0.21 -9.82 0.58
CA ALA A 52 -0.94 -9.55 1.81
C ALA A 52 -2.08 -8.58 1.57
N ASN A 53 -3.25 -8.90 2.11
CA ASN A 53 -4.40 -8.01 2.12
C ASN A 53 -4.20 -6.86 3.11
N PRO A 54 -4.96 -5.77 2.98
CA PRO A 54 -4.95 -4.70 3.96
C PRO A 54 -5.11 -5.22 5.39
N ASN A 55 -4.30 -4.67 6.29
CA ASN A 55 -4.23 -5.02 7.72
C ASN A 55 -3.78 -6.46 8.02
N GLN A 56 -3.21 -7.17 7.07
CA GLN A 56 -2.54 -8.44 7.34
C GLN A 56 -1.08 -8.21 7.75
N PHE A 57 -0.67 -8.97 8.75
CA PHE A 57 0.71 -9.03 9.19
C PHE A 57 1.46 -10.08 8.37
N VAL A 58 2.54 -9.70 7.71
CA VAL A 58 3.38 -10.65 6.98
C VAL A 58 4.47 -11.15 7.90
N GLN A 59 4.39 -12.41 8.28
CA GLN A 59 5.40 -13.09 9.08
C GLN A 59 6.15 -14.12 8.24
N PHE A 60 7.44 -14.24 8.52
CA PHE A 60 8.29 -15.31 7.99
C PHE A 60 9.34 -15.72 9.01
N ALA A 61 9.93 -16.88 8.81
CA ALA A 61 10.98 -17.39 9.70
C ALA A 61 12.19 -16.42 9.74
N PRO A 62 12.92 -16.35 10.85
CA PRO A 62 14.11 -15.51 10.93
C PRO A 62 15.10 -15.86 9.82
N SER A 63 15.59 -14.84 9.14
CA SER A 63 16.59 -15.02 8.10
C SER A 63 17.92 -15.55 8.67
N ARG A 64 18.54 -16.50 7.98
CA ARG A 64 19.87 -17.05 8.32
C ARG A 64 21.01 -16.11 7.96
N GLY A 65 20.71 -15.04 7.23
CA GLY A 65 21.66 -14.01 6.79
C GLY A 65 20.94 -12.73 6.41
N GLN A 66 21.58 -11.86 5.64
CA GLN A 66 20.90 -10.73 5.00
C GLN A 66 20.02 -11.25 3.87
N SER A 67 18.81 -10.74 3.81
CA SER A 67 17.87 -10.98 2.71
C SER A 67 17.46 -9.64 2.11
N GLU A 68 17.31 -9.60 0.80
CA GLU A 68 16.90 -8.41 0.08
C GLU A 68 15.49 -8.56 -0.46
N LEU A 69 14.65 -7.60 -0.15
CA LEU A 69 13.23 -7.60 -0.49
C LEU A 69 12.85 -6.38 -1.29
N LEU A 70 11.95 -6.57 -2.25
CA LEU A 70 11.17 -5.50 -2.85
C LEU A 70 9.79 -5.48 -2.20
N LEU A 71 9.45 -4.36 -1.59
CA LEU A 71 8.13 -4.12 -0.99
C LEU A 71 7.34 -3.22 -1.93
N VAL A 72 6.23 -3.71 -2.45
CA VAL A 72 5.30 -2.92 -3.27
C VAL A 72 4.00 -2.78 -2.49
N ARG A 73 3.62 -1.53 -2.20
CA ARG A 73 2.35 -1.19 -1.57
C ARG A 73 1.43 -0.60 -2.62
N LEU A 74 0.20 -1.06 -2.65
CA LEU A 74 -0.83 -0.57 -3.56
C LEU A 74 -2.02 -0.10 -2.73
N ALA A 75 -2.37 1.17 -2.87
CA ALA A 75 -3.54 1.71 -2.22
C ALA A 75 -4.81 1.00 -2.74
N PRO A 76 -5.77 0.65 -1.89
CA PRO A 76 -7.04 0.08 -2.33
C PRO A 76 -7.75 0.92 -3.39
N ALA A 77 -7.61 2.24 -3.34
CA ALA A 77 -8.15 3.16 -4.34
C ALA A 77 -7.65 2.86 -5.76
N LEU A 78 -6.35 2.59 -5.93
CA LEU A 78 -5.74 2.24 -7.23
C LEU A 78 -6.38 0.97 -7.82
N LEU A 79 -6.59 -0.06 -6.99
CA LEU A 79 -7.21 -1.31 -7.43
C LEU A 79 -8.68 -1.09 -7.82
N ILE A 80 -9.42 -0.33 -7.00
CA ILE A 80 -10.84 0.00 -7.25
C ILE A 80 -10.97 0.78 -8.56
N GLU A 81 -10.18 1.82 -8.75
CA GLU A 81 -10.20 2.65 -9.94
C GLU A 81 -9.83 1.85 -11.19
N THR A 82 -8.75 1.06 -11.11
CA THR A 82 -8.32 0.22 -12.23
C THR A 82 -9.36 -0.83 -12.58
N ALA A 83 -9.96 -1.51 -11.58
CA ALA A 83 -11.04 -2.48 -11.81
C ALA A 83 -12.27 -1.83 -12.45
N SER A 84 -12.66 -0.63 -12.01
CA SER A 84 -13.76 0.14 -12.59
C SER A 84 -13.49 0.52 -14.05
N ARG A 85 -12.31 1.05 -14.33
CA ARG A 85 -11.89 1.43 -15.70
C ARG A 85 -11.88 0.24 -16.65
N LEU A 86 -11.47 -0.93 -16.18
CA LEU A 86 -11.44 -2.16 -16.98
C LEU A 86 -12.79 -2.86 -17.08
N ARG A 87 -13.85 -2.30 -16.50
CA ARG A 87 -15.18 -2.95 -16.42
C ARG A 87 -15.13 -4.39 -15.87
N MET A 88 -14.14 -4.68 -15.04
CA MET A 88 -14.01 -5.96 -14.35
C MET A 88 -15.03 -6.10 -13.21
N TYR A 89 -15.81 -5.06 -13.02
CA TYR A 89 -16.85 -4.93 -12.02
C TYR A 89 -18.13 -5.66 -12.49
N ARG A 90 -18.38 -6.81 -11.90
CA ARG A 90 -19.70 -7.46 -11.97
C ARG A 90 -20.11 -7.85 -10.56
N GLY A 91 -20.68 -6.90 -9.83
CA GLY A 91 -21.27 -7.12 -8.52
C GLY A 91 -20.27 -7.18 -7.35
N GLY A 92 -20.44 -6.34 -6.33
CA GLY A 92 -19.84 -6.35 -5.00
C GLY A 92 -18.40 -6.87 -4.89
N LEU A 93 -17.40 -6.09 -5.30
CA LEU A 93 -16.01 -6.53 -5.23
C LEU A 93 -15.53 -6.64 -3.79
N ASN A 94 -15.26 -7.84 -3.38
CA ASN A 94 -14.34 -8.09 -2.29
C ASN A 94 -12.94 -8.09 -2.90
N LEU A 95 -12.26 -6.91 -2.91
CA LEU A 95 -10.89 -6.80 -3.39
C LEU A 95 -9.96 -7.42 -2.35
N LEU A 96 -9.79 -8.71 -2.43
CA LEU A 96 -8.84 -9.44 -1.59
C LEU A 96 -8.07 -10.43 -2.46
N PHE A 97 -6.80 -10.63 -2.13
CA PHE A 97 -6.03 -11.70 -2.74
C PHE A 97 -6.68 -13.06 -2.45
N ARG A 98 -6.68 -13.94 -3.42
CA ARG A 98 -7.28 -15.30 -3.33
C ARG A 98 -6.57 -16.16 -2.31
N GLU A 99 -5.25 -16.12 -2.32
CA GLU A 99 -4.37 -16.92 -1.46
C GLU A 99 -3.38 -15.97 -0.76
N PRO A 100 -3.87 -15.16 0.22
CA PRO A 100 -2.98 -14.25 0.92
C PRO A 100 -1.96 -15.03 1.74
N LEU A 101 -0.74 -14.48 1.81
CA LEU A 101 0.40 -15.03 2.56
C LEU A 101 0.89 -16.42 2.14
N LYS A 102 0.36 -16.97 1.05
CA LYS A 102 0.90 -18.18 0.45
C LYS A 102 2.10 -17.84 -0.44
N PRO A 103 3.24 -18.51 -0.30
CA PRO A 103 4.38 -18.29 -1.17
C PRO A 103 4.05 -18.60 -2.64
N LEU A 104 4.24 -17.60 -3.49
CA LEU A 104 4.13 -17.73 -4.94
C LEU A 104 5.54 -17.91 -5.51
N THR A 105 5.89 -19.13 -5.85
CA THR A 105 7.21 -19.50 -6.38
C THR A 105 7.20 -19.74 -7.88
N GLU A 106 6.05 -20.10 -8.45
CA GLU A 106 5.90 -20.54 -9.84
C GLU A 106 5.29 -19.47 -10.75
N ASP A 107 4.90 -18.31 -10.21
CA ASP A 107 4.34 -17.22 -11.00
C ASP A 107 5.43 -16.42 -11.74
N ALA A 108 5.84 -16.94 -12.89
CA ALA A 108 6.88 -16.32 -13.70
C ALA A 108 6.52 -14.89 -14.17
N LYS A 109 5.23 -14.59 -14.38
CA LYS A 109 4.80 -13.24 -14.81
C LYS A 109 4.90 -12.24 -13.68
N LEU A 110 4.45 -12.62 -12.48
CA LEU A 110 4.57 -11.78 -11.29
C LEU A 110 6.04 -11.52 -10.98
N ARG A 111 6.86 -12.58 -10.99
CA ARG A 111 8.30 -12.50 -10.74
C ARG A 111 8.98 -11.54 -11.72
N ALA A 112 8.81 -11.75 -13.03
CA ALA A 112 9.44 -10.91 -14.05
C ALA A 112 9.04 -9.43 -13.91
N ALA A 113 7.77 -9.14 -13.60
CA ALA A 113 7.30 -7.78 -13.41
C ALA A 113 7.96 -7.12 -12.18
N LEU A 114 8.10 -7.85 -11.07
CA LEU A 114 8.70 -7.31 -9.84
C LEU A 114 10.22 -7.16 -9.96
N GLU A 115 10.90 -8.10 -10.62
CA GLU A 115 12.34 -8.00 -10.91
C GLU A 115 12.66 -6.83 -11.84
N ALA A 116 11.81 -6.58 -12.85
CA ALA A 116 11.94 -5.41 -13.72
C ALA A 116 11.81 -4.10 -12.95
N VAL A 117 10.84 -4.01 -12.04
CA VAL A 117 10.68 -2.84 -11.15
C VAL A 117 11.91 -2.66 -10.25
N ALA A 118 12.44 -3.76 -9.69
CA ALA A 118 13.63 -3.70 -8.83
C ALA A 118 14.86 -3.22 -9.61
N SER A 119 15.06 -3.74 -10.82
CA SER A 119 16.17 -3.36 -11.72
C SER A 119 16.08 -1.88 -12.11
N GLU A 120 14.88 -1.40 -12.43
CA GLU A 120 14.67 0.01 -12.81
C GLU A 120 14.98 0.97 -11.67
N ILE A 121 14.55 0.64 -10.45
CA ILE A 121 14.88 1.43 -9.25
C ILE A 121 16.41 1.41 -8.99
N GLU A 122 17.08 0.30 -9.26
CA GLU A 122 18.53 0.17 -9.06
C GLU A 122 19.31 0.99 -10.06
N SER A 123 18.94 0.92 -11.34
CA SER A 123 19.61 1.65 -12.41
C SER A 123 19.55 3.16 -12.19
N GLY A 124 18.38 3.67 -11.81
CA GLY A 124 18.14 5.09 -11.59
C GLY A 124 18.35 5.93 -12.84
N GLU A 125 18.23 5.34 -14.02
CA GLU A 125 18.39 6.02 -15.31
C GLU A 125 17.32 7.12 -15.50
N ALA A 126 17.58 8.03 -16.43
CA ALA A 126 16.63 9.11 -16.72
C ALA A 126 15.25 8.53 -17.09
N GLY A 127 14.20 8.99 -16.39
CA GLY A 127 12.82 8.51 -16.60
C GLY A 127 12.43 7.24 -15.81
N TRP A 128 13.31 6.69 -14.99
CA TRP A 128 13.03 5.48 -14.22
C TRP A 128 11.70 5.53 -13.42
N ARG A 129 11.31 6.71 -12.92
CA ARG A 129 10.05 6.87 -12.16
C ARG A 129 8.83 6.60 -13.04
N GLU A 130 8.86 7.07 -14.29
CA GLU A 130 7.77 6.85 -15.24
C GLU A 130 7.69 5.38 -15.67
N VAL A 131 8.84 4.74 -15.84
CA VAL A 131 8.91 3.31 -16.15
C VAL A 131 8.34 2.49 -14.99
N VAL A 132 8.73 2.78 -13.75
CA VAL A 132 8.18 2.12 -12.55
C VAL A 132 6.68 2.36 -12.45
N ARG A 133 6.19 3.58 -12.67
CA ARG A 133 4.75 3.88 -12.66
C ARG A 133 3.98 3.06 -13.70
N ALA A 134 4.48 2.97 -14.92
CA ALA A 134 3.88 2.14 -15.97
C ALA A 134 3.87 0.65 -15.58
N SER A 135 4.98 0.15 -15.02
CA SER A 135 5.11 -1.23 -14.55
C SER A 135 4.13 -1.54 -13.41
N ILE A 136 3.94 -0.63 -12.46
CA ILE A 136 2.95 -0.78 -11.37
C ILE A 136 1.52 -0.80 -11.91
N ASN A 137 1.20 0.02 -12.90
CA ASN A 137 -0.11 -0.03 -13.55
C ASN A 137 -0.35 -1.38 -14.24
N GLN A 138 0.64 -1.89 -14.95
CA GLN A 138 0.57 -3.22 -15.58
C GLN A 138 0.44 -4.33 -14.55
N LEU A 139 1.23 -4.27 -13.47
CA LEU A 139 1.17 -5.19 -12.34
C LEU A 139 -0.21 -5.19 -11.69
N THR A 140 -0.80 -4.01 -11.47
CA THR A 140 -2.15 -3.86 -10.89
C THR A 140 -3.20 -4.58 -11.74
N VAL A 141 -3.15 -4.42 -13.07
CA VAL A 141 -4.04 -5.13 -14.00
C VAL A 141 -3.83 -6.65 -13.91
N TYR A 142 -2.58 -7.09 -13.83
CA TYR A 142 -2.25 -8.51 -13.69
C TYR A 142 -2.80 -9.09 -12.39
N LEU A 143 -2.59 -8.42 -11.26
CA LEU A 143 -3.10 -8.85 -9.95
C LEU A 143 -4.62 -8.94 -9.94
N LEU A 144 -5.33 -7.97 -10.52
CA LEU A 144 -6.78 -7.99 -10.65
C LEU A 144 -7.28 -9.22 -11.43
N ARG A 145 -6.56 -9.63 -12.45
CA ARG A 145 -6.94 -10.78 -13.29
C ARG A 145 -6.59 -12.12 -12.66
N ALA A 146 -5.41 -12.24 -12.07
CA ALA A 146 -4.84 -13.52 -11.65
C ALA A 146 -5.03 -13.81 -10.16
N HIS A 147 -4.88 -12.81 -9.30
CA HIS A 147 -4.71 -13.01 -7.85
C HIS A 147 -5.84 -12.43 -7.00
N ILE A 148 -6.66 -11.55 -7.54
CA ILE A 148 -7.75 -10.94 -6.75
C ILE A 148 -9.04 -11.73 -6.96
N ASN A 149 -9.72 -12.04 -5.86
CA ASN A 149 -11.06 -12.62 -5.88
C ASN A 149 -12.06 -11.55 -6.31
N ALA A 150 -12.43 -11.56 -7.57
CA ALA A 150 -13.68 -10.97 -8.01
C ALA A 150 -14.82 -11.97 -7.74
N ARG A 151 -15.11 -12.31 -6.47
CA ARG A 151 -16.26 -13.15 -6.18
C ARG A 151 -17.52 -12.41 -6.57
N ARG A 152 -18.21 -12.96 -7.57
CA ARG A 152 -19.64 -12.76 -7.79
C ARG A 152 -20.35 -13.10 -6.47
N SER A 153 -20.88 -12.13 -5.79
CA SER A 153 -22.00 -12.41 -4.92
C SER A 153 -23.20 -12.56 -5.85
N ASP A 154 -23.62 -13.77 -6.04
CA ASP A 154 -24.66 -14.16 -7.00
C ASP A 154 -26.07 -13.66 -6.65
N GLU A 155 -26.23 -12.73 -5.77
CA GLU A 155 -27.53 -12.11 -5.47
C GLU A 155 -27.32 -10.70 -4.94
N ILE A 156 -27.42 -9.72 -5.77
CA ILE A 156 -28.04 -8.41 -5.54
C ILE A 156 -27.73 -7.46 -6.72
N GLU A 157 -28.72 -7.31 -7.56
CA GLU A 157 -29.01 -6.15 -8.44
C GLU A 157 -27.83 -5.34 -9.03
N LEU A 158 -27.58 -5.56 -10.30
CA LEU A 158 -26.66 -4.81 -11.18
C LEU A 158 -26.81 -3.27 -11.11
N SER A 159 -27.92 -2.75 -10.64
CA SER A 159 -28.18 -1.32 -10.45
C SER A 159 -27.54 -0.73 -9.18
N ARG A 160 -27.32 -1.54 -8.14
CA ARG A 160 -26.74 -1.07 -6.88
C ARG A 160 -25.22 -0.97 -6.89
N VAL A 161 -24.55 -1.74 -7.73
CA VAL A 161 -23.08 -1.86 -7.74
C VAL A 161 -22.40 -0.57 -8.19
N GLY A 162 -22.89 0.06 -9.24
CA GLY A 162 -22.36 1.35 -9.70
C GLY A 162 -22.61 2.49 -8.71
N ILE A 163 -23.62 2.37 -7.84
CA ILE A 163 -23.94 3.33 -6.80
C ILE A 163 -22.99 3.14 -5.60
N VAL A 164 -22.74 1.88 -5.22
CA VAL A 164 -21.82 1.55 -4.12
C VAL A 164 -20.40 2.02 -4.43
N ASP A 165 -19.93 1.80 -5.65
CA ASP A 165 -18.61 2.24 -6.10
C ASP A 165 -18.48 3.77 -6.05
N ARG A 166 -19.46 4.50 -6.58
CA ARG A 166 -19.50 5.97 -6.52
C ARG A 166 -19.54 6.52 -5.10
N ARG A 167 -20.27 5.87 -4.20
CA ARG A 167 -20.32 6.27 -2.78
C ARG A 167 -19.00 6.05 -2.07
N LEU A 168 -18.37 4.90 -2.26
CA LEU A 168 -17.05 4.65 -1.70
C LEU A 168 -15.99 5.59 -2.28
N ARG A 169 -16.01 5.83 -3.58
CA ARG A 169 -15.10 6.77 -4.22
C ARG A 169 -15.22 8.16 -3.61
N ARG A 170 -16.45 8.68 -3.44
CA ARG A 170 -16.67 9.96 -2.75
C ARG A 170 -16.12 9.98 -1.33
N ALA A 171 -16.30 8.90 -0.57
CA ALA A 171 -15.75 8.81 0.77
C ALA A 171 -14.22 8.82 0.76
N ILE A 172 -13.59 8.11 -0.17
CA ILE A 172 -12.13 8.08 -0.33
C ILE A 172 -11.60 9.44 -0.77
N GLU A 173 -12.24 10.08 -1.74
CA GLU A 173 -11.91 11.45 -2.18
C GLU A 173 -12.05 12.43 -1.01
N PHE A 174 -13.18 12.37 -0.28
CA PHE A 174 -13.41 13.19 0.89
C PHE A 174 -12.36 12.99 1.99
N MET A 175 -11.97 11.74 2.27
CA MET A 175 -10.86 11.45 3.19
C MET A 175 -9.53 12.04 2.69
N SER A 176 -9.24 11.91 1.38
CA SER A 176 -8.01 12.44 0.76
C SER A 176 -7.91 13.95 0.91
N ASP A 177 -8.97 14.65 0.55
CA ASP A 177 -9.03 16.11 0.56
C ASP A 177 -8.97 16.70 1.97
N ASN A 178 -9.41 15.92 2.96
CA ASN A 178 -9.52 16.36 4.35
C ASN A 178 -8.58 15.62 5.31
N CYS A 179 -7.63 14.83 4.82
CA CYS A 179 -6.79 13.97 5.67
C CYS A 179 -5.93 14.76 6.69
N GLY A 180 -5.65 16.04 6.42
CA GLY A 180 -4.88 16.93 7.30
C GLY A 180 -5.66 17.47 8.52
N ARG A 181 -6.96 17.21 8.63
CA ARG A 181 -7.75 17.61 9.79
C ARG A 181 -8.37 16.40 10.51
N GLU A 182 -8.91 16.63 11.68
CA GLU A 182 -9.69 15.60 12.34
C GLU A 182 -10.96 15.29 11.54
N LEU A 183 -11.20 14.00 11.31
CA LEU A 183 -12.34 13.48 10.56
C LEU A 183 -13.07 12.45 11.41
N SER A 184 -14.35 12.71 11.65
CA SER A 184 -15.24 11.73 12.29
C SER A 184 -15.74 10.69 11.29
N LEU A 185 -16.09 9.50 11.79
CA LEU A 185 -16.73 8.47 10.98
C LEU A 185 -18.06 8.96 10.39
N ALA A 186 -18.78 9.79 11.14
CA ALA A 186 -20.03 10.41 10.70
C ALA A 186 -19.85 11.29 9.46
N GLU A 187 -18.82 12.15 9.42
CA GLU A 187 -18.50 12.99 8.26
C GLU A 187 -18.16 12.15 7.04
N ILE A 188 -17.30 11.12 7.22
CA ILE A 188 -16.91 10.24 6.13
C ILE A 188 -18.11 9.46 5.58
N ALA A 189 -18.94 8.90 6.46
CA ALA A 189 -20.14 8.18 6.06
C ALA A 189 -21.17 9.09 5.39
N GLY A 190 -21.30 10.32 5.89
CA GLY A 190 -22.17 11.35 5.32
C GLY A 190 -21.80 11.71 3.90
N SER A 191 -20.49 11.80 3.57
CA SER A 191 -20.01 12.05 2.21
C SER A 191 -20.43 10.95 1.23
N ALA A 192 -20.64 9.73 1.72
CA ALA A 192 -21.12 8.58 0.97
C ALA A 192 -22.65 8.41 1.01
N TYR A 193 -23.38 9.31 1.69
CA TYR A 193 -24.84 9.20 1.96
C TYR A 193 -25.23 7.88 2.63
N LEU A 194 -24.41 7.44 3.61
CA LEU A 194 -24.62 6.22 4.37
C LEU A 194 -24.64 6.52 5.89
N SER A 195 -25.32 5.67 6.66
CA SER A 195 -25.14 5.66 8.11
C SER A 195 -23.74 5.12 8.46
N GLU A 196 -23.18 5.55 9.58
CA GLU A 196 -21.85 5.15 10.04
C GLU A 196 -21.66 3.62 10.09
N PHE A 197 -22.65 2.93 10.65
CA PHE A 197 -22.62 1.47 10.76
C PHE A 197 -22.61 0.78 9.38
N HIS A 198 -23.47 1.23 8.49
CA HIS A 198 -23.54 0.67 7.13
C HIS A 198 -22.28 0.98 6.34
N PHE A 199 -21.79 2.22 6.44
CA PHE A 199 -20.55 2.64 5.79
C PHE A 199 -19.35 1.83 6.29
N ALA A 200 -19.13 1.75 7.60
CA ALA A 200 -17.97 1.05 8.16
C ALA A 200 -17.94 -0.43 7.75
N ARG A 201 -19.11 -1.10 7.76
CA ARG A 201 -19.24 -2.49 7.33
C ARG A 201 -18.97 -2.65 5.83
N LEU A 202 -19.56 -1.79 5.01
CA LEU A 202 -19.41 -1.80 3.56
C LEU A 202 -17.96 -1.49 3.17
N PHE A 203 -17.40 -0.43 3.77
CA PHE A 203 -16.03 0.00 3.52
C PHE A 203 -15.04 -1.12 3.84
N LYS A 204 -15.15 -1.71 5.04
CA LYS A 204 -14.29 -2.85 5.43
C LYS A 204 -14.48 -4.06 4.51
N LYS A 205 -15.72 -4.35 4.09
CA LYS A 205 -16.01 -5.45 3.16
C LYS A 205 -15.33 -5.26 1.80
N ILE A 206 -15.27 -4.02 1.30
CA ILE A 206 -14.76 -3.73 -0.04
C ILE A 206 -13.27 -3.47 -0.02
N THR A 207 -12.76 -2.68 0.94
CA THR A 207 -11.34 -2.29 1.00
C THR A 207 -10.48 -3.24 1.82
N GLY A 208 -11.09 -4.10 2.63
CA GLY A 208 -10.38 -4.94 3.61
C GLY A 208 -9.98 -4.19 4.89
N ALA A 209 -10.02 -2.86 4.90
CA ALA A 209 -9.60 -1.99 6.00
C ALA A 209 -10.79 -1.29 6.66
N THR A 210 -10.66 -0.93 7.94
CA THR A 210 -11.61 -0.01 8.55
C THR A 210 -11.41 1.41 8.03
N PRO A 211 -12.44 2.29 8.00
CA PRO A 211 -12.26 3.68 7.57
C PRO A 211 -11.15 4.41 8.32
N HIS A 212 -11.03 4.21 9.64
CA HIS A 212 -9.97 4.81 10.44
C HIS A 212 -8.56 4.31 10.06
N ALA A 213 -8.41 3.00 9.86
CA ALA A 213 -7.13 2.43 9.43
C ALA A 213 -6.74 2.95 8.04
N TYR A 214 -7.72 3.07 7.15
CA TYR A 214 -7.53 3.61 5.81
C TYR A 214 -7.10 5.09 5.85
N LEU A 215 -7.79 5.92 6.65
CA LEU A 215 -7.42 7.33 6.84
C LEU A 215 -6.01 7.46 7.44
N ALA A 216 -5.67 6.63 8.42
CA ALA A 216 -4.33 6.62 9.01
C ALA A 216 -3.24 6.33 7.95
N SER A 217 -3.49 5.40 7.01
CA SER A 217 -2.54 5.13 5.93
C SER A 217 -2.36 6.31 4.99
N MET A 218 -3.46 6.94 4.58
CA MET A 218 -3.40 8.12 3.72
C MET A 218 -2.57 9.23 4.36
N ARG A 219 -2.74 9.44 5.68
CA ARG A 219 -1.94 10.39 6.46
C ARG A 219 -0.46 10.03 6.46
N ILE A 220 -0.14 8.77 6.71
CA ILE A 220 1.25 8.30 6.73
C ILE A 220 1.87 8.43 5.33
N GLU A 221 1.14 8.11 4.28
CA GLU A 221 1.64 8.24 2.91
C GLU A 221 1.89 9.72 2.53
N ARG A 222 0.98 10.62 2.92
CA ARG A 222 1.21 12.07 2.78
C ARG A 222 2.42 12.54 3.58
N ALA A 223 2.59 12.03 4.83
CA ALA A 223 3.76 12.33 5.65
C ALA A 223 5.07 11.87 4.99
N ARG A 224 5.09 10.69 4.39
CA ARG A 224 6.27 10.17 3.66
C ARG A 224 6.68 11.12 2.52
N ARG A 225 5.70 11.59 1.74
CA ARG A 225 5.97 12.58 0.68
C ARG A 225 6.54 13.88 1.24
N LEU A 226 5.90 14.46 2.25
CA LEU A 226 6.38 15.69 2.88
C LEU A 226 7.79 15.52 3.46
N LEU A 227 8.08 14.40 4.13
CA LEU A 227 9.40 14.10 4.66
C LEU A 227 10.47 13.92 3.57
N ALA A 228 10.08 13.34 2.43
CA ALA A 228 10.99 13.11 1.32
C ALA A 228 11.21 14.36 0.43
N GLU A 229 10.22 15.26 0.34
CA GLU A 229 10.20 16.35 -0.65
C GLU A 229 10.39 17.75 -0.05
N SER A 230 10.23 17.90 1.27
CA SER A 230 10.33 19.19 1.96
C SER A 230 11.26 19.15 3.17
N ASP A 231 11.73 20.35 3.57
CA ASP A 231 12.50 20.57 4.80
C ASP A 231 11.61 20.90 6.00
N MET A 232 10.29 20.73 5.87
CA MET A 232 9.31 21.02 6.93
C MET A 232 9.67 20.30 8.23
N PRO A 233 9.66 20.94 9.41
CA PRO A 233 9.92 20.29 10.69
C PRO A 233 9.04 19.05 10.89
N ILE A 234 9.57 18.01 11.53
CA ILE A 234 8.84 16.73 11.72
C ILE A 234 7.53 16.95 12.50
N ALA A 235 7.53 17.87 13.46
CA ALA A 235 6.33 18.23 14.21
C ALA A 235 5.25 18.81 13.29
N ASP A 236 5.65 19.71 12.38
CA ASP A 236 4.76 20.37 11.43
C ASP A 236 4.23 19.38 10.39
N VAL A 237 5.08 18.44 9.93
CA VAL A 237 4.61 17.33 9.08
C VAL A 237 3.52 16.53 9.79
N GLY A 238 3.72 16.21 11.08
CA GLY A 238 2.70 15.50 11.88
C GLY A 238 1.38 16.28 11.95
N ALA A 239 1.45 17.59 12.20
CA ALA A 239 0.28 18.47 12.25
C ALA A 239 -0.41 18.59 10.89
N GLU A 240 0.35 18.78 9.81
CA GLU A 240 -0.14 18.92 8.43
C GLU A 240 -0.89 17.66 7.95
N VAL A 241 -0.52 16.49 8.46
CA VAL A 241 -1.22 15.24 8.13
C VAL A 241 -2.27 14.83 9.17
N GLY A 242 -2.66 15.75 10.07
CA GLY A 242 -3.79 15.57 10.97
C GLY A 242 -3.51 14.82 12.27
N TYR A 243 -2.25 14.83 12.75
CA TYR A 243 -1.90 14.34 14.08
C TYR A 243 -1.69 15.50 15.06
N THR A 244 -2.45 15.54 16.13
CA THR A 244 -2.34 16.56 17.17
C THR A 244 -1.14 16.37 18.11
N SER A 245 -0.54 15.17 18.12
CA SER A 245 0.60 14.83 18.97
C SER A 245 1.75 14.28 18.14
N GLN A 246 2.92 14.93 18.25
CA GLN A 246 4.16 14.49 17.58
C GLN A 246 4.57 13.08 18.05
N SER A 247 4.39 12.75 19.33
CA SER A 247 4.71 11.42 19.86
C SER A 247 3.82 10.35 19.25
N HIS A 248 2.52 10.63 19.11
CA HIS A 248 1.56 9.74 18.47
C HIS A 248 1.90 9.57 16.97
N PHE A 249 2.16 10.67 16.27
CA PHE A 249 2.61 10.62 14.87
C PHE A 249 3.87 9.75 14.71
N THR A 250 4.91 10.00 15.52
CA THR A 250 6.17 9.25 15.45
C THR A 250 5.96 7.76 15.70
N LYS A 251 5.09 7.40 16.64
CA LYS A 251 4.75 6.00 16.94
C LYS A 251 4.09 5.33 15.74
N ILE A 252 3.00 5.93 15.22
CA ILE A 252 2.24 5.37 14.09
C ILE A 252 3.11 5.30 12.83
N PHE A 253 3.89 6.36 12.56
CA PHE A 253 4.82 6.37 11.43
C PHE A 253 5.85 5.25 11.51
N ARG A 254 6.44 5.02 12.70
CA ARG A 254 7.41 3.94 12.93
C ARG A 254 6.76 2.57 12.79
N GLU A 255 5.55 2.38 13.29
CA GLU A 255 4.79 1.12 13.15
C GLU A 255 4.53 0.82 11.67
N ALA A 256 4.17 1.82 10.88
CA ALA A 256 3.88 1.68 9.46
C ALA A 256 5.14 1.49 8.59
N ASN A 257 6.27 2.13 8.95
CA ASN A 257 7.46 2.19 8.08
C ASN A 257 8.67 1.43 8.63
N GLY A 258 8.62 0.92 9.86
CA GLY A 258 9.75 0.24 10.52
C GLY A 258 10.85 1.18 11.00
N MET A 259 10.75 2.50 10.73
CA MET A 259 11.72 3.52 11.10
C MET A 259 11.03 4.82 11.50
N THR A 260 11.75 5.66 12.26
CA THR A 260 11.22 6.97 12.69
C THR A 260 11.12 7.94 11.51
N PRO A 261 10.24 9.00 11.60
CA PRO A 261 10.17 10.05 10.59
C PRO A 261 11.51 10.70 10.29
N LYS A 262 12.37 10.90 11.32
CA LYS A 262 13.70 11.46 11.14
C LYS A 262 14.60 10.53 10.32
N ALA A 263 14.68 9.25 10.69
CA ALA A 263 15.49 8.28 9.96
C ALA A 263 15.02 8.13 8.50
N PHE A 264 13.71 8.21 8.27
CA PHE A 264 13.12 8.19 6.92
C PHE A 264 13.57 9.40 6.10
N ARG A 265 13.51 10.61 6.68
CA ARG A 265 13.98 11.85 6.02
C ARG A 265 15.47 11.77 5.69
N ASP A 266 16.29 11.36 6.66
CA ASP A 266 17.74 11.28 6.49
C ASP A 266 18.08 10.34 5.30
N ALA A 267 17.43 9.19 5.22
CA ALA A 267 17.58 8.26 4.10
C ALA A 267 17.12 8.86 2.75
N ALA A 268 16.02 9.63 2.73
CA ALA A 268 15.53 10.28 1.52
C ALA A 268 16.46 11.42 1.05
N LEU A 269 17.06 12.16 1.98
CA LEU A 269 18.01 13.24 1.67
C LEU A 269 19.35 12.71 1.15
N GLU A 270 19.85 11.60 1.70
CA GLU A 270 21.06 10.94 1.17
C GLU A 270 20.87 10.52 -0.30
N GLN A 271 19.69 10.04 -0.65
CA GLN A 271 19.35 9.70 -2.03
C GLN A 271 19.28 10.93 -2.97
N ARG A 272 18.95 12.12 -2.44
CA ARG A 272 18.97 13.37 -3.23
C ARG A 272 20.38 13.92 -3.45
N ARG A 273 21.29 13.74 -2.48
CA ARG A 273 22.67 14.23 -2.54
C ARG A 273 23.61 13.33 -3.36
N GLY A 274 23.26 12.09 -3.55
CA GLY A 274 24.02 11.13 -4.38
C GLY A 274 23.75 11.24 -5.89
N ARG A 275 23.07 12.30 -6.31
CA ARG A 275 22.82 12.71 -7.70
C ARG A 275 23.61 13.99 -7.96
#